data_26f528d550052a8109f457191df2348b
#
_entry.id   26f528d550052a8109f457191df2348b
#
_cell.length_a   1.000
_cell.length_b   1.000
_cell.length_c   1.000
_cell.angle_alpha   90.00
_cell.angle_beta   90.00
_cell.angle_gamma   90.00
#
_symmetry.space_group_name_H-M   'P 1'
#
loop_
_entity.id
_entity.type
_entity.pdbx_description
1 polymer ?
#
loop_
_entity_poly.entity_id
_entity_poly.type
_entity_poly.pdbx_seq_one_letter_code
_entity_poly.pdbx_strand_id
1 'polypeptide(L)'
;MKKLLANKSGEGYINTAVIIIIAVVIGGLLLGGLYLLFAGDGGVFDQLNNEIDHMVNTGGTIQLKNESNQLLYSYDGESWDTAQTKGIDDGSTLKQLTSITKNDQKVWLTVYRKGSSDKVYSSLDGVNWTPLYSGSSISIMTYSNSVAVNYSDGRRYESSDGINWRMTSTKDY
;
A
#
# COMPACT_ATOMS: atom_id res chain seq x y z
N MET A 1 -23.17 -60.25 -54.20
CA MET A 1 -23.17 -58.92 -53.50
C MET A 1 -22.06 -58.91 -52.48
N LYS A 2 -20.92 -58.22 -52.77
CA LYS A 2 -19.86 -58.05 -51.74
C LYS A 2 -20.22 -56.85 -50.85
N LYS A 3 -20.50 -57.10 -49.54
CA LYS A 3 -20.59 -56.05 -48.54
C LYS A 3 -19.22 -55.36 -48.39
N LEU A 4 -19.10 -54.11 -48.79
CA LEU A 4 -18.00 -53.26 -48.43
C LEU A 4 -18.08 -53.03 -46.89
N LEU A 5 -17.18 -53.68 -46.18
CA LEU A 5 -16.96 -53.37 -44.78
C LEU A 5 -16.38 -51.98 -44.68
N ALA A 6 -17.17 -51.03 -44.28
CA ALA A 6 -16.70 -49.68 -43.95
C ALA A 6 -15.65 -49.81 -42.87
N ASN A 7 -14.44 -49.37 -43.18
CA ASN A 7 -13.32 -49.41 -42.28
C ASN A 7 -13.49 -48.34 -41.20
N LYS A 8 -14.08 -48.71 -40.06
CA LYS A 8 -14.30 -47.84 -38.91
C LYS A 8 -13.02 -47.50 -38.13
N SER A 9 -11.88 -48.09 -38.52
CA SER A 9 -10.61 -47.85 -37.78
C SER A 9 -10.00 -46.49 -38.04
N GLY A 10 -10.33 -45.81 -39.14
CA GLY A 10 -9.80 -44.50 -39.47
C GLY A 10 -10.36 -43.34 -38.66
N GLU A 11 -11.66 -43.44 -38.30
CA GLU A 11 -12.33 -42.35 -37.54
C GLU A 11 -11.81 -42.21 -36.10
N GLY A 12 -11.42 -43.33 -35.46
CA GLY A 12 -10.85 -43.30 -34.11
C GLY A 12 -9.48 -42.60 -34.04
N TYR A 13 -8.63 -42.81 -35.02
CA TYR A 13 -7.31 -42.19 -35.08
C TYR A 13 -7.36 -40.71 -35.40
N ILE A 14 -8.28 -40.25 -36.24
CA ILE A 14 -8.49 -38.83 -36.54
C ILE A 14 -8.99 -38.11 -35.32
N ASN A 15 -9.93 -38.65 -34.57
CA ASN A 15 -10.43 -38.05 -33.34
C ASN A 15 -9.32 -37.94 -32.28
N THR A 16 -8.51 -38.99 -32.11
CA THR A 16 -7.39 -38.97 -31.18
C THR A 16 -6.35 -37.93 -31.56
N ALA A 17 -5.99 -37.82 -32.86
CA ALA A 17 -5.05 -36.84 -33.35
C ALA A 17 -5.55 -35.41 -33.13
N VAL A 18 -6.83 -35.14 -33.37
CA VAL A 18 -7.44 -33.83 -33.13
C VAL A 18 -7.42 -33.47 -31.64
N ILE A 19 -7.73 -34.42 -30.76
CA ILE A 19 -7.69 -34.20 -29.29
C ILE A 19 -6.26 -33.87 -28.82
N ILE A 20 -5.25 -34.58 -29.34
CA ILE A 20 -3.85 -34.31 -29.02
C ILE A 20 -3.44 -32.92 -29.48
N ILE A 21 -3.81 -32.51 -30.69
CA ILE A 21 -3.48 -31.17 -31.22
C ILE A 21 -4.14 -30.10 -30.35
N ILE A 22 -5.42 -30.25 -30.00
CA ILE A 22 -6.13 -29.32 -29.15
C ILE A 22 -5.48 -29.24 -27.76
N ALA A 23 -5.12 -30.38 -27.16
CA ALA A 23 -4.46 -30.42 -25.86
C ALA A 23 -3.09 -29.71 -25.86
N VAL A 24 -2.29 -29.89 -26.91
CA VAL A 24 -1.00 -29.21 -27.06
C VAL A 24 -1.18 -27.70 -27.25
N VAL A 25 -2.15 -27.28 -28.05
CA VAL A 25 -2.43 -25.86 -28.27
C VAL A 25 -2.92 -25.19 -26.99
N ILE A 26 -3.89 -25.79 -26.29
CA ILE A 26 -4.39 -25.27 -25.03
C ILE A 26 -3.30 -25.25 -23.96
N GLY A 27 -2.53 -26.34 -23.85
CA GLY A 27 -1.40 -26.43 -22.93
C GLY A 27 -0.33 -25.37 -23.20
N GLY A 28 0.01 -25.15 -24.46
CA GLY A 28 0.95 -24.09 -24.88
C GLY A 28 0.44 -22.68 -24.57
N LEU A 29 -0.84 -22.40 -24.81
CA LEU A 29 -1.46 -21.12 -24.47
C LEU A 29 -1.52 -20.88 -22.96
N LEU A 30 -1.82 -21.91 -22.17
CA LEU A 30 -1.83 -21.80 -20.69
C LEU A 30 -0.41 -21.57 -20.15
N LEU A 31 0.59 -22.33 -20.65
CA LEU A 31 1.98 -22.13 -20.23
C LEU A 31 2.53 -20.78 -20.67
N GLY A 32 2.22 -20.33 -21.89
CA GLY A 32 2.59 -19.01 -22.39
C GLY A 32 1.93 -17.88 -21.60
N GLY A 33 0.63 -18.04 -21.28
CA GLY A 33 -0.11 -17.09 -20.45
C GLY A 33 0.45 -17.00 -19.02
N LEU A 34 0.76 -18.14 -18.42
CA LEU A 34 1.42 -18.19 -17.10
C LEU A 34 2.83 -17.57 -17.15
N TYR A 35 3.60 -17.85 -18.20
CA TYR A 35 4.91 -17.24 -18.38
C TYR A 35 4.83 -15.71 -18.46
N LEU A 36 3.91 -15.16 -19.26
CA LEU A 36 3.71 -13.71 -19.36
C LEU A 36 3.23 -13.10 -18.04
N LEU A 37 2.39 -13.82 -17.28
CA LEU A 37 1.90 -13.34 -16.02
C LEU A 37 2.98 -13.31 -14.92
N PHE A 38 3.87 -14.31 -14.90
CA PHE A 38 4.81 -14.51 -13.80
C PHE A 38 6.27 -14.15 -14.13
N ALA A 39 6.70 -14.29 -15.36
CA ALA A 39 8.10 -14.17 -15.78
C ALA A 39 8.33 -13.21 -16.97
N GLY A 40 7.26 -12.58 -17.52
CA GLY A 40 7.40 -11.54 -18.54
C GLY A 40 7.84 -10.20 -17.93
N ASP A 41 8.43 -9.31 -18.73
CA ASP A 41 8.78 -7.95 -18.34
C ASP A 41 7.54 -7.23 -17.73
N GLY A 42 7.61 -6.85 -16.46
CA GLY A 42 6.48 -6.32 -15.69
C GLY A 42 5.55 -7.38 -15.11
N GLY A 43 5.91 -8.66 -15.12
CA GLY A 43 5.17 -9.73 -14.46
C GLY A 43 5.13 -9.60 -12.94
N VAL A 44 4.24 -10.36 -12.31
CA VAL A 44 4.02 -10.30 -10.85
C VAL A 44 5.32 -10.54 -10.07
N PHE A 45 6.22 -11.40 -10.57
CA PHE A 45 7.52 -11.65 -9.93
C PHE A 45 8.49 -10.48 -10.08
N ASP A 46 8.48 -9.75 -11.20
CA ASP A 46 9.31 -8.55 -11.35
C ASP A 46 8.86 -7.43 -10.43
N GLN A 47 7.55 -7.25 -10.27
CA GLN A 47 7.00 -6.29 -9.31
C GLN A 47 7.34 -6.67 -7.86
N LEU A 48 7.19 -7.96 -7.51
CA LEU A 48 7.57 -8.47 -6.19
C LEU A 48 9.08 -8.34 -5.93
N ASN A 49 9.92 -8.68 -6.90
CA ASN A 49 11.37 -8.56 -6.76
C ASN A 49 11.80 -7.10 -6.63
N ASN A 50 11.21 -6.19 -7.38
CA ASN A 50 11.47 -4.76 -7.25
C ASN A 50 11.06 -4.25 -5.85
N GLU A 51 9.88 -4.65 -5.34
CA GLU A 51 9.47 -4.29 -3.97
C GLU A 51 10.38 -4.92 -2.91
N ILE A 52 10.79 -6.16 -3.09
CA ILE A 52 11.73 -6.84 -2.18
C ILE A 52 13.11 -6.19 -2.24
N ASP A 53 13.64 -5.89 -3.42
CA ASP A 53 14.92 -5.21 -3.59
C ASP A 53 14.90 -3.81 -2.97
N HIS A 54 13.81 -3.07 -3.13
CA HIS A 54 13.62 -1.79 -2.47
C HIS A 54 13.57 -1.93 -0.94
N MET A 55 12.86 -2.94 -0.41
CA MET A 55 12.82 -3.21 1.03
C MET A 55 14.17 -3.65 1.59
N VAL A 56 14.93 -4.45 0.86
CA VAL A 56 16.24 -4.98 1.32
C VAL A 56 17.33 -3.93 1.20
N ASN A 57 17.39 -3.17 0.10
CA ASN A 57 18.44 -2.18 -0.14
C ASN A 57 18.29 -0.91 0.70
N THR A 58 17.07 -0.56 1.12
CA THR A 58 16.81 0.62 1.95
C THR A 58 16.61 0.30 3.44
N GLY A 59 16.83 -0.95 3.84
CA GLY A 59 16.52 -1.40 5.20
C GLY A 59 15.03 -1.46 5.50
N GLY A 60 14.19 -1.52 4.47
CA GLY A 60 12.74 -1.67 4.59
C GLY A 60 11.99 -0.48 5.19
N THR A 61 12.65 0.66 5.38
CA THR A 61 12.03 1.82 6.03
C THR A 61 11.44 2.75 4.98
N ILE A 62 10.12 2.71 4.85
CA ILE A 62 9.42 3.69 4.01
C ILE A 62 9.74 5.11 4.48
N GLN A 63 10.05 5.98 3.53
CA GLN A 63 10.19 7.41 3.74
C GLN A 63 8.92 8.10 3.23
N LEU A 64 8.41 9.04 4.01
CA LEU A 64 7.24 9.83 3.62
C LEU A 64 7.62 11.31 3.60
N LYS A 65 7.11 12.05 2.62
CA LYS A 65 7.18 13.52 2.60
C LYS A 65 5.84 14.14 2.21
N ASN A 66 5.62 15.36 2.68
CA ASN A 66 4.54 16.22 2.21
C ASN A 66 5.10 17.15 1.14
N GLU A 67 4.56 17.07 -0.06
CA GLU A 67 4.90 17.98 -1.16
C GLU A 67 3.63 18.44 -1.83
N SER A 68 3.43 19.76 -1.90
CA SER A 68 2.22 20.36 -2.49
C SER A 68 0.89 19.82 -1.92
N ASN A 69 0.85 19.55 -0.60
CA ASN A 69 -0.27 18.95 0.12
C ASN A 69 -0.62 17.50 -0.31
N GLN A 70 0.30 16.83 -0.98
CA GLN A 70 0.24 15.41 -1.30
C GLN A 70 1.21 14.63 -0.43
N LEU A 71 0.78 13.46 0.02
CA LEU A 71 1.65 12.50 0.69
C LEU A 71 2.38 11.68 -0.37
N LEU A 72 3.71 11.78 -0.38
CA LEU A 72 4.56 10.99 -1.24
C LEU A 72 5.34 9.99 -0.40
N TYR A 73 5.65 8.85 -1.00
CA TYR A 73 6.49 7.82 -0.38
C TYR A 73 7.70 7.49 -1.26
N SER A 74 8.74 7.00 -0.60
CA SER A 74 9.94 6.47 -1.24
C SER A 74 10.54 5.38 -0.38
N TYR A 75 11.19 4.40 -1.02
CA TYR A 75 12.01 3.40 -0.34
C TYR A 75 13.51 3.70 -0.45
N ASP A 76 13.93 4.43 -1.47
CA ASP A 76 15.33 4.79 -1.76
C ASP A 76 15.69 6.25 -1.40
N GLY A 77 14.70 7.10 -1.17
CA GLY A 77 14.86 8.54 -0.91
C GLY A 77 15.09 9.37 -2.17
N GLU A 78 15.16 8.75 -3.35
CA GLU A 78 15.39 9.41 -4.64
C GLU A 78 14.14 9.44 -5.50
N SER A 79 13.48 8.29 -5.66
CA SER A 79 12.25 8.13 -6.43
C SER A 79 11.04 8.27 -5.51
N TRP A 80 10.11 9.15 -5.87
CA TRP A 80 8.95 9.47 -5.04
C TRP A 80 7.64 9.28 -5.80
N ASP A 81 6.74 8.46 -5.23
CA ASP A 81 5.42 8.19 -5.76
C ASP A 81 4.32 8.67 -4.82
N THR A 82 3.11 8.85 -5.34
CA THR A 82 1.95 9.21 -4.51
C THR A 82 1.57 8.06 -3.60
N ALA A 83 1.54 8.33 -2.29
CA ALA A 83 1.20 7.32 -1.29
C ALA A 83 -0.29 6.92 -1.38
N GLN A 84 -0.53 5.61 -1.27
CA GLN A 84 -1.88 5.10 -1.05
C GLN A 84 -2.25 5.34 0.42
N THR A 85 -3.37 6.02 0.67
CA THR A 85 -3.80 6.41 2.01
C THR A 85 -5.10 5.71 2.38
N LYS A 86 -5.01 4.43 2.79
CA LYS A 86 -6.17 3.68 3.29
C LYS A 86 -6.55 4.17 4.69
N GLY A 87 -7.82 4.48 4.89
CA GLY A 87 -8.35 4.95 6.16
C GLY A 87 -8.40 6.47 6.32
N ILE A 88 -7.84 7.24 5.38
CA ILE A 88 -7.99 8.70 5.32
C ILE A 88 -9.27 9.04 4.55
N ASP A 89 -9.99 10.03 5.04
CA ASP A 89 -11.26 10.46 4.42
C ASP A 89 -11.03 11.05 3.01
N ASP A 90 -11.79 10.59 2.03
CA ASP A 90 -11.75 11.12 0.67
C ASP A 90 -12.00 12.63 0.62
N GLY A 91 -11.28 13.32 -0.27
CA GLY A 91 -11.38 14.75 -0.47
C GLY A 91 -10.78 15.59 0.67
N SER A 92 -9.99 14.98 1.55
CA SER A 92 -9.20 15.71 2.55
C SER A 92 -7.87 16.16 1.96
N THR A 93 -7.33 17.25 2.50
CA THR A 93 -6.05 17.84 2.10
C THR A 93 -5.03 17.66 3.21
N LEU A 94 -3.85 17.15 2.86
CA LEU A 94 -2.74 16.99 3.80
C LEU A 94 -2.23 18.36 4.26
N LYS A 95 -2.20 18.58 5.57
CA LYS A 95 -1.67 19.80 6.19
C LYS A 95 -0.29 19.59 6.79
N GLN A 96 -0.10 18.50 7.48
CA GLN A 96 1.08 18.25 8.28
C GLN A 96 1.46 16.77 8.24
N LEU A 97 2.75 16.49 8.18
CA LEU A 97 3.33 15.16 8.29
C LEU A 97 4.50 15.23 9.27
N THR A 98 4.59 14.27 10.16
CA THR A 98 5.73 14.09 11.06
C THR A 98 5.86 12.61 11.42
N SER A 99 6.91 12.26 12.13
CA SER A 99 7.09 10.92 12.70
C SER A 99 7.80 10.98 14.04
N ILE A 100 7.61 9.95 14.84
CA ILE A 100 8.39 9.67 16.02
C ILE A 100 8.93 8.26 15.96
N THR A 101 10.16 8.04 16.40
CA THR A 101 10.78 6.72 16.45
C THR A 101 11.12 6.40 17.90
N LYS A 102 10.71 5.23 18.36
CA LYS A 102 11.05 4.71 19.67
C LYS A 102 11.27 3.20 19.61
N ASN A 103 12.38 2.72 20.18
CA ASN A 103 12.76 1.31 20.15
C ASN A 103 12.70 0.73 18.71
N ASP A 104 13.30 1.44 17.75
CA ASP A 104 13.33 1.10 16.32
C ASP A 104 11.95 1.05 15.63
N GLN A 105 10.89 1.33 16.35
CA GLN A 105 9.56 1.46 15.78
C GLN A 105 9.28 2.91 15.39
N LYS A 106 9.09 3.16 14.09
CA LYS A 106 8.68 4.46 13.56
C LYS A 106 7.16 4.53 13.46
N VAL A 107 6.59 5.60 13.97
CA VAL A 107 5.17 5.93 13.84
C VAL A 107 5.03 7.22 13.07
N TRP A 108 4.33 7.17 11.96
CA TRP A 108 3.99 8.32 11.15
C TRP A 108 2.70 8.97 11.68
N LEU A 109 2.66 10.29 11.65
CA LEU A 109 1.53 11.10 12.11
C LEU A 109 1.22 12.15 11.06
N THR A 110 -0.06 12.30 10.73
CA THR A 110 -0.53 13.29 9.75
C THR A 110 -1.69 14.09 10.28
N VAL A 111 -1.83 15.33 9.79
CA VAL A 111 -3.05 16.13 9.92
C VAL A 111 -3.63 16.32 8.53
N TYR A 112 -4.86 15.90 8.35
CA TYR A 112 -5.64 16.16 7.14
C TYR A 112 -6.81 17.09 7.45
N ARG A 113 -7.12 17.98 6.53
CA ARG A 113 -8.26 18.91 6.61
C ARG A 113 -9.33 18.53 5.62
N LYS A 114 -10.58 18.48 6.11
CA LYS A 114 -11.78 18.39 5.28
C LYS A 114 -12.76 19.47 5.71
N GLY A 115 -12.98 20.48 4.83
CA GLY A 115 -13.77 21.66 5.20
C GLY A 115 -13.12 22.42 6.35
N SER A 116 -13.84 22.60 7.46
CA SER A 116 -13.38 23.29 8.66
C SER A 116 -12.80 22.33 9.73
N SER A 117 -12.82 21.04 9.50
CA SER A 117 -12.38 20.02 10.47
C SER A 117 -11.02 19.48 10.08
N ASP A 118 -10.15 19.39 11.08
CA ASP A 118 -8.87 18.67 11.00
C ASP A 118 -9.01 17.29 11.65
N LYS A 119 -8.36 16.30 11.06
CA LYS A 119 -8.22 14.96 11.65
C LYS A 119 -6.74 14.56 11.70
N VAL A 120 -6.37 13.98 12.83
CA VAL A 120 -5.05 13.38 13.04
C VAL A 120 -5.15 11.90 12.78
N TYR A 121 -4.21 11.38 12.02
CA TYR A 121 -4.07 9.95 11.75
C TYR A 121 -2.67 9.49 12.14
N SER A 122 -2.56 8.22 12.50
CA SER A 122 -1.28 7.52 12.69
C SER A 122 -1.15 6.34 11.75
N SER A 123 0.08 6.00 11.41
CA SER A 123 0.41 4.81 10.62
C SER A 123 1.75 4.24 11.04
N LEU A 124 1.88 2.91 11.02
CA LEU A 124 3.14 2.19 11.23
C LEU A 124 3.84 1.85 9.91
N ASP A 125 3.08 1.76 8.83
CA ASP A 125 3.54 1.32 7.51
C ASP A 125 3.48 2.42 6.43
N GLY A 126 2.91 3.59 6.76
CA GLY A 126 2.75 4.70 5.82
C GLY A 126 1.61 4.53 4.81
N VAL A 127 0.92 3.41 4.81
CA VAL A 127 -0.17 3.05 3.88
C VAL A 127 -1.52 2.96 4.59
N ASN A 128 -1.57 2.24 5.70
CA ASN A 128 -2.78 2.04 6.50
C ASN A 128 -2.82 3.07 7.63
N TRP A 129 -3.83 3.96 7.61
CA TRP A 129 -3.94 5.09 8.52
C TRP A 129 -5.12 4.92 9.46
N THR A 130 -4.85 5.06 10.76
CA THR A 130 -5.86 4.98 11.82
C THR A 130 -6.16 6.37 12.34
N PRO A 131 -7.44 6.80 12.41
CA PRO A 131 -7.80 8.08 12.98
C PRO A 131 -7.57 8.08 14.49
N LEU A 132 -6.91 9.15 14.99
CA LEU A 132 -6.66 9.36 16.43
C LEU A 132 -7.56 10.44 17.00
N TYR A 133 -7.55 11.61 16.39
CA TYR A 133 -8.20 12.82 16.91
C TYR A 133 -8.88 13.61 15.80
N SER A 134 -9.92 14.35 16.16
CA SER A 134 -10.61 15.28 15.25
C SER A 134 -10.99 16.56 15.98
N GLY A 135 -11.03 17.67 15.23
CA GLY A 135 -11.43 18.98 15.77
C GLY A 135 -11.15 20.11 14.79
N SER A 136 -11.40 21.32 15.19
CA SER A 136 -11.01 22.51 14.43
C SER A 136 -9.59 22.94 14.81
N SER A 137 -8.79 23.33 13.81
CA SER A 137 -7.43 23.86 14.00
C SER A 137 -6.53 23.00 14.87
N ILE A 138 -6.23 21.80 14.41
CA ILE A 138 -5.28 20.89 15.05
C ILE A 138 -3.89 21.08 14.45
N SER A 139 -2.86 21.00 15.31
CA SER A 139 -1.44 20.95 14.90
C SER A 139 -0.69 19.87 15.65
N ILE A 140 0.34 19.31 15.02
CA ILE A 140 1.27 18.38 15.65
C ILE A 140 2.60 19.09 15.87
N MET A 141 3.17 18.96 17.05
CA MET A 141 4.51 19.42 17.40
C MET A 141 5.37 18.24 17.81
N THR A 142 6.57 18.17 17.26
CA THR A 142 7.55 17.13 17.56
C THR A 142 8.63 17.71 18.46
N TYR A 143 8.94 16.99 19.52
CA TYR A 143 10.04 17.26 20.46
C TYR A 143 11.08 16.14 20.35
N SER A 144 12.20 16.28 21.02
CA SER A 144 13.30 15.28 20.94
C SER A 144 12.84 13.86 21.33
N ASN A 145 11.94 13.73 22.31
CA ASN A 145 11.50 12.44 22.84
C ASN A 145 9.97 12.29 22.93
N SER A 146 9.22 13.18 22.32
CA SER A 146 7.77 13.14 22.34
C SER A 146 7.16 13.88 21.15
N VAL A 147 5.89 13.62 20.93
CA VAL A 147 5.05 14.34 19.99
C VAL A 147 3.79 14.81 20.70
N ALA A 148 3.31 15.99 20.34
CA ALA A 148 2.09 16.55 20.91
C ALA A 148 1.09 16.92 19.83
N VAL A 149 -0.19 16.63 20.08
CA VAL A 149 -1.34 17.10 19.30
C VAL A 149 -1.98 18.25 20.09
N ASN A 150 -1.97 19.44 19.48
CA ASN A 150 -2.51 20.65 20.09
C ASN A 150 -3.79 21.08 19.38
N TYR A 151 -4.79 21.45 20.15
CA TYR A 151 -6.05 22.01 19.68
C TYR A 151 -6.09 23.53 19.90
N SER A 152 -6.83 24.23 19.06
CA SER A 152 -7.03 25.68 19.22
C SER A 152 -7.77 26.06 20.50
N ASP A 153 -8.53 25.14 21.09
CA ASP A 153 -9.24 25.32 22.35
C ASP A 153 -8.35 25.13 23.60
N GLY A 154 -7.07 24.81 23.40
CA GLY A 154 -6.08 24.63 24.45
C GLY A 154 -5.90 23.18 24.93
N ARG A 155 -6.72 22.25 24.50
CA ARG A 155 -6.47 20.81 24.74
C ARG A 155 -5.16 20.38 24.12
N ARG A 156 -4.42 19.54 24.83
CA ARG A 156 -3.14 19.01 24.36
C ARG A 156 -3.00 17.54 24.76
N TYR A 157 -2.64 16.73 23.81
CA TYR A 157 -2.32 15.32 24.02
C TYR A 157 -0.86 15.09 23.66
N GLU A 158 -0.14 14.33 24.47
CA GLU A 158 1.26 13.99 24.26
C GLU A 158 1.46 12.49 24.24
N SER A 159 2.43 12.06 23.42
CA SER A 159 2.90 10.69 23.31
C SER A 159 4.41 10.65 23.18
N SER A 160 5.05 9.67 23.83
CA SER A 160 6.48 9.40 23.67
C SER A 160 6.77 8.32 22.62
N ASP A 161 5.73 7.69 22.05
CA ASP A 161 5.86 6.59 21.11
C ASP A 161 4.91 6.73 19.89
N GLY A 162 4.04 7.75 19.87
CA GLY A 162 3.04 7.95 18.82
C GLY A 162 1.83 7.02 18.91
N ILE A 163 1.79 6.11 19.88
CA ILE A 163 0.75 5.09 20.06
C ILE A 163 -0.05 5.36 21.34
N ASN A 164 0.66 5.53 22.46
CA ASN A 164 0.06 5.76 23.76
C ASN A 164 -0.01 7.26 24.05
N TRP A 165 -1.22 7.80 24.15
CA TRP A 165 -1.47 9.23 24.28
C TRP A 165 -2.05 9.56 25.66
N ARG A 166 -1.59 10.67 26.23
CA ARG A 166 -2.15 11.23 27.46
C ARG A 166 -2.50 12.70 27.26
N MET A 167 -3.59 13.13 27.85
CA MET A 167 -3.93 14.56 27.93
C MET A 167 -2.99 15.24 28.92
N THR A 168 -2.36 16.35 28.53
CA THR A 168 -1.38 17.07 29.32
C THR A 168 -1.81 18.49 29.63
N SER A 169 -2.78 19.04 28.91
CA SER A 169 -3.37 20.35 29.18
C SER A 169 -4.84 20.36 28.81
N THR A 170 -5.67 20.79 29.72
CA THR A 170 -6.95 21.44 29.48
C THR A 170 -6.75 22.90 29.84
N LYS A 171 -7.05 23.84 28.94
CA LYS A 171 -7.22 25.21 29.39
C LYS A 171 -8.52 25.23 30.22
N ASP A 172 -8.38 25.19 31.54
CA ASP A 172 -9.46 25.62 32.39
C ASP A 172 -9.59 27.15 32.24
N TYR A 173 -10.69 27.57 31.64
CA TYR A 173 -11.11 28.96 31.62
C TYR A 173 -11.98 29.26 32.84
#